data_63bd7ec0dc762fedbfbeeb9ce573a236
#
_entry.id   63bd7ec0dc762fedbfbeeb9ce573a236
#
_cell.length_a   1.000
_cell.length_b   1.000
_cell.length_c   1.000
_cell.angle_alpha   90.00
_cell.angle_beta   90.00
_cell.angle_gamma   90.00
#
_symmetry.space_group_name_H-M   'P 1'
#
loop_
_entity.id
_entity.type
_entity.pdbx_description
1 polymer ?
#
loop_
_entity_poly.entity_id
_entity_poly.type
_entity_poly.pdbx_seq_one_letter_code
_entity_poly.pdbx_strand_id
1 'polypeptide(L)'
;MQQYFGKPASRIVYKSSGRTNYVFAVNHVEGQFVVRISPDTEKLKAFKKELWASQKAREAGVPTPEVLVVDNDAVSEPYMITRRVTGSEATQHPRRRSIVHEMGEYAAIINSIHTEGFGTNFDWTNNGKQNDSWDHYLRDEFELEKRLQILSTNRMISEAQLKELLRIIDEVQTSKLKTSLNHSDVRLKNVIVDDGGDIAAIVDWEDCVSTIAPEWEVSIALHDLSIDEKQAFMDGYGLSIQQIEEMAPLIKAFNILNYSPTIERASAAGDQKTLGEIKLRLDGCFDLYSL
;
A
#
# COMPACT_ATOMS: atom_id res chain seq x y z
N MET A 1 1.49 -27.84 -1.58
CA MET A 1 2.79 -28.33 -1.05
C MET A 1 3.18 -29.66 -1.71
N GLN A 2 2.38 -30.73 -1.60
CA GLN A 2 2.73 -32.03 -2.20
C GLN A 2 2.90 -31.96 -3.72
N GLN A 3 2.06 -31.23 -4.42
CA GLN A 3 2.17 -31.04 -5.88
C GLN A 3 3.43 -30.27 -6.26
N TYR A 4 3.78 -29.26 -5.49
CA TYR A 4 4.94 -28.41 -5.79
C TYR A 4 6.27 -29.02 -5.34
N PHE A 5 6.34 -29.58 -4.11
CA PHE A 5 7.59 -30.11 -3.55
C PHE A 5 7.69 -31.65 -3.58
N GLY A 6 6.69 -32.36 -4.10
CA GLY A 6 6.66 -33.82 -4.10
C GLY A 6 6.43 -34.47 -2.73
N LYS A 7 6.34 -33.67 -1.65
CA LYS A 7 6.18 -34.13 -0.27
C LYS A 7 5.06 -33.36 0.44
N PRO A 8 4.33 -33.96 1.39
CA PRO A 8 3.31 -33.27 2.16
C PRO A 8 3.92 -32.29 3.17
N ALA A 9 3.12 -31.30 3.59
CA ALA A 9 3.45 -30.44 4.71
C ALA A 9 3.48 -31.25 6.03
N SER A 10 4.42 -30.91 6.92
CA SER A 10 4.51 -31.51 8.26
C SER A 10 3.55 -30.85 9.27
N ARG A 11 3.25 -29.57 9.07
CA ARG A 11 2.30 -28.82 9.91
C ARG A 11 1.67 -27.69 9.10
N ILE A 12 0.36 -27.51 9.28
CA ILE A 12 -0.41 -26.41 8.68
C ILE A 12 -1.17 -25.70 9.80
N VAL A 13 -1.06 -24.38 9.87
CA VAL A 13 -1.76 -23.54 10.84
C VAL A 13 -2.51 -22.45 10.10
N TYR A 14 -3.84 -22.44 10.21
CA TYR A 14 -4.68 -21.36 9.69
C TYR A 14 -4.47 -20.08 10.48
N LYS A 15 -4.37 -18.94 9.78
CA LYS A 15 -4.27 -17.61 10.34
C LYS A 15 -5.56 -16.84 10.08
N SER A 16 -6.31 -16.51 11.12
CA SER A 16 -7.61 -15.83 11.01
C SER A 16 -7.50 -14.33 10.66
N SER A 17 -6.30 -13.79 10.50
CA SER A 17 -6.06 -12.35 10.27
C SER A 17 -6.30 -11.88 8.83
N GLY A 18 -6.46 -12.77 7.86
CA GLY A 18 -6.76 -12.40 6.47
C GLY A 18 -8.20 -11.92 6.30
N ARG A 19 -8.39 -10.73 5.69
CA ARG A 19 -9.74 -10.20 5.41
C ARG A 19 -10.33 -10.74 4.11
N THR A 20 -9.50 -10.97 3.10
CA THR A 20 -9.90 -11.34 1.73
C THR A 20 -9.42 -12.73 1.33
N ASN A 21 -8.38 -13.24 1.97
CA ASN A 21 -7.74 -14.50 1.63
C ASN A 21 -7.70 -15.45 2.84
N TYR A 22 -7.77 -16.74 2.59
CA TYR A 22 -7.40 -17.76 3.57
C TYR A 22 -5.88 -17.83 3.67
N VAL A 23 -5.31 -17.59 4.86
CA VAL A 23 -3.87 -17.55 5.09
C VAL A 23 -3.44 -18.73 5.97
N PHE A 24 -2.45 -19.47 5.50
CA PHE A 24 -1.91 -20.62 6.21
C PHE A 24 -0.40 -20.48 6.41
N ALA A 25 0.07 -20.65 7.64
CA ALA A 25 1.48 -20.90 7.91
C ALA A 25 1.76 -22.40 7.78
N VAL A 26 2.75 -22.75 6.96
CA VAL A 26 3.03 -24.14 6.59
C VAL A 26 4.48 -24.47 6.90
N ASN A 27 4.71 -25.54 7.67
CA ASN A 27 6.02 -26.14 7.85
C ASN A 27 6.19 -27.32 6.89
N HIS A 28 7.32 -27.37 6.23
CA HIS A 28 7.68 -28.41 5.28
C HIS A 28 9.17 -28.75 5.45
N VAL A 29 9.63 -29.89 4.92
CA VAL A 29 11.05 -30.29 4.96
C VAL A 29 11.94 -29.29 4.23
N GLU A 30 11.43 -28.60 3.21
CA GLU A 30 12.12 -27.55 2.43
C GLU A 30 12.08 -26.16 3.08
N GLY A 31 11.47 -26.01 4.26
CA GLY A 31 11.40 -24.75 5.00
C GLY A 31 10.00 -24.37 5.49
N GLN A 32 9.87 -23.10 5.82
CA GLN A 32 8.60 -22.52 6.28
C GLN A 32 8.00 -21.62 5.17
N PHE A 33 6.67 -21.71 5.01
CA PHE A 33 5.96 -21.02 3.94
C PHE A 33 4.70 -20.35 4.46
N VAL A 34 4.25 -19.35 3.73
CA VAL A 34 2.89 -18.81 3.83
C VAL A 34 2.15 -19.15 2.56
N VAL A 35 0.98 -19.74 2.71
CA VAL A 35 0.07 -20.05 1.60
C VAL A 35 -1.15 -19.16 1.73
N ARG A 36 -1.45 -18.37 0.71
CA ARG A 36 -2.69 -17.60 0.58
C ARG A 36 -3.56 -18.25 -0.49
N ILE A 37 -4.84 -18.44 -0.20
CA ILE A 37 -5.85 -18.97 -1.12
C ILE A 37 -7.01 -17.97 -1.13
N SER A 38 -7.45 -17.55 -2.30
CA SER A 38 -8.58 -16.63 -2.44
C SER A 38 -9.83 -17.37 -2.91
N PRO A 39 -11.00 -17.14 -2.28
CA PRO A 39 -12.26 -17.62 -2.82
C PRO A 39 -12.71 -16.89 -4.08
N ASP A 40 -12.09 -15.75 -4.40
CA ASP A 40 -12.36 -14.94 -5.58
C ASP A 40 -11.42 -15.35 -6.73
N THR A 41 -11.97 -15.89 -7.80
CA THR A 41 -11.22 -16.38 -8.96
C THR A 41 -10.48 -15.25 -9.70
N GLU A 42 -10.96 -14.00 -9.66
CA GLU A 42 -10.31 -12.84 -10.26
C GLU A 42 -9.00 -12.45 -9.54
N LYS A 43 -8.82 -12.94 -8.31
CA LYS A 43 -7.62 -12.66 -7.51
C LYS A 43 -6.33 -13.23 -8.11
N LEU A 44 -6.41 -14.18 -9.05
CA LEU A 44 -5.23 -14.70 -9.75
C LEU A 44 -4.44 -13.58 -10.45
N LYS A 45 -5.15 -12.63 -11.07
CA LYS A 45 -4.53 -11.46 -11.71
C LYS A 45 -3.82 -10.60 -10.67
N ALA A 46 -4.46 -10.32 -9.53
CA ALA A 46 -3.87 -9.55 -8.45
C ALA A 46 -2.62 -10.22 -7.86
N PHE A 47 -2.64 -11.54 -7.63
CA PHE A 47 -1.48 -12.29 -7.18
C PHE A 47 -0.31 -12.28 -8.18
N LYS A 48 -0.59 -12.33 -9.48
CA LYS A 48 0.44 -12.20 -10.52
C LYS A 48 1.05 -10.80 -10.55
N LYS A 49 0.24 -9.74 -10.36
CA LYS A 49 0.72 -8.37 -10.21
C LYS A 49 1.62 -8.22 -8.98
N GLU A 50 1.19 -8.75 -7.83
CA GLU A 50 1.95 -8.78 -6.59
C GLU A 50 3.30 -9.51 -6.75
N LEU A 51 3.32 -10.66 -7.43
CA LEU A 51 4.54 -11.38 -7.77
C LEU A 51 5.50 -10.50 -8.56
N TRP A 52 5.02 -9.86 -9.62
CA TRP A 52 5.85 -8.98 -10.46
C TRP A 52 6.41 -7.81 -9.63
N ALA A 53 5.56 -7.11 -8.87
CA ALA A 53 5.96 -5.95 -8.09
C ALA A 53 6.99 -6.30 -7.01
N SER A 54 6.76 -7.39 -6.25
CA SER A 54 7.69 -7.83 -5.21
C SER A 54 9.03 -8.32 -5.79
N GLN A 55 9.03 -8.92 -7.00
CA GLN A 55 10.27 -9.28 -7.69
C GLN A 55 11.05 -8.04 -8.13
N LYS A 56 10.38 -7.05 -8.74
CA LYS A 56 11.00 -5.78 -9.14
C LYS A 56 11.59 -5.02 -7.94
N ALA A 57 10.86 -4.95 -6.86
CA ALA A 57 11.32 -4.33 -5.63
C ALA A 57 12.57 -5.07 -5.06
N ARG A 58 12.57 -6.40 -5.08
CA ARG A 58 13.73 -7.21 -4.65
C ARG A 58 14.94 -7.00 -5.55
N GLU A 59 14.75 -6.94 -6.87
CA GLU A 59 15.81 -6.63 -7.83
C GLU A 59 16.44 -5.25 -7.56
N ALA A 60 15.62 -4.29 -7.07
CA ALA A 60 16.07 -2.97 -6.67
C ALA A 60 16.69 -2.90 -5.26
N GLY A 61 16.70 -4.00 -4.50
CA GLY A 61 17.31 -4.08 -3.17
C GLY A 61 16.33 -3.97 -1.99
N VAL A 62 15.01 -3.93 -2.23
CA VAL A 62 14.01 -3.92 -1.17
C VAL A 62 13.81 -5.35 -0.63
N PRO A 63 13.89 -5.58 0.70
CA PRO A 63 13.62 -6.90 1.27
C PRO A 63 12.14 -7.26 1.10
N THR A 64 11.87 -8.34 0.38
CA THR A 64 10.50 -8.87 0.13
C THR A 64 10.49 -10.39 0.34
N PRO A 65 9.36 -10.99 0.73
CA PRO A 65 9.23 -12.44 0.76
C PRO A 65 9.46 -13.03 -0.64
N GLU A 66 10.15 -14.16 -0.72
CA GLU A 66 10.28 -14.89 -1.98
C GLU A 66 8.95 -15.54 -2.35
N VAL A 67 8.36 -15.13 -3.47
CA VAL A 67 7.17 -15.79 -4.03
C VAL A 67 7.63 -16.96 -4.88
N LEU A 68 7.15 -18.17 -4.55
CA LEU A 68 7.54 -19.41 -5.21
C LEU A 68 6.54 -19.80 -6.30
N VAL A 69 5.26 -19.59 -6.03
CA VAL A 69 4.17 -20.00 -6.93
C VAL A 69 3.02 -19.02 -6.82
N VAL A 70 2.44 -18.71 -7.97
CA VAL A 70 1.12 -18.10 -8.12
C VAL A 70 0.38 -18.88 -9.20
N ASP A 71 -0.67 -19.58 -8.84
CA ASP A 71 -1.42 -20.44 -9.76
C ASP A 71 -2.83 -20.73 -9.25
N ASN A 72 -3.60 -21.53 -10.04
CA ASN A 72 -4.88 -22.15 -9.68
C ASN A 72 -5.00 -23.60 -10.21
N ASP A 73 -3.85 -24.25 -10.49
CA ASP A 73 -3.82 -25.60 -11.06
C ASP A 73 -3.95 -26.71 -10.04
N ALA A 74 -3.49 -26.48 -8.80
CA ALA A 74 -3.56 -27.46 -7.71
C ALA A 74 -4.94 -27.54 -7.05
N VAL A 75 -5.63 -26.40 -7.05
CA VAL A 75 -7.00 -26.19 -6.54
C VAL A 75 -7.67 -25.18 -7.48
N SER A 76 -9.00 -25.19 -7.55
CA SER A 76 -9.76 -24.29 -8.45
C SER A 76 -9.60 -22.82 -8.07
N GLU A 77 -9.29 -22.55 -6.82
CA GLU A 77 -9.10 -21.21 -6.28
C GLU A 77 -7.67 -20.72 -6.52
N PRO A 78 -7.50 -19.41 -6.85
CA PRO A 78 -6.18 -18.79 -6.93
C PRO A 78 -5.41 -18.96 -5.62
N TYR A 79 -4.14 -19.33 -5.73
CA TYR A 79 -3.26 -19.43 -4.57
C TYR A 79 -1.89 -18.83 -4.84
N MET A 80 -1.24 -18.40 -3.75
CA MET A 80 0.14 -17.93 -3.73
C MET A 80 0.90 -18.62 -2.61
N ILE A 81 2.10 -19.10 -2.92
CA ILE A 81 3.03 -19.69 -1.95
C ILE A 81 4.24 -18.78 -1.84
N THR A 82 4.53 -18.29 -0.65
CA THR A 82 5.72 -17.48 -0.36
C THR A 82 6.58 -18.15 0.70
N ARG A 83 7.89 -17.93 0.64
CA ARG A 83 8.77 -18.28 1.74
C ARG A 83 8.46 -17.40 2.95
N ARG A 84 8.29 -18.02 4.11
CA ARG A 84 8.02 -17.27 5.34
C ARG A 84 9.27 -16.53 5.79
N VAL A 85 9.14 -15.23 6.01
CA VAL A 85 10.18 -14.40 6.63
C VAL A 85 10.12 -14.58 8.16
N THR A 86 11.28 -14.70 8.78
CA THR A 86 11.43 -14.76 10.24
C THR A 86 11.45 -13.34 10.78
N GLY A 87 10.76 -13.11 11.88
CA GLY A 87 10.63 -11.81 12.53
C GLY A 87 9.24 -11.55 13.06
N SER A 88 8.99 -10.34 13.48
CA SER A 88 7.70 -9.85 13.98
C SER A 88 7.26 -8.59 13.25
N GLU A 89 5.95 -8.32 13.30
CA GLU A 89 5.37 -7.07 12.77
C GLU A 89 5.92 -5.87 13.55
N ALA A 90 6.25 -4.79 12.84
CA ALA A 90 6.92 -3.63 13.41
C ALA A 90 6.03 -2.71 14.27
N THR A 91 4.71 -2.90 14.25
CA THR A 91 3.72 -1.96 14.84
C THR A 91 4.01 -1.64 16.32
N GLN A 92 4.45 -2.61 17.12
CA GLN A 92 4.71 -2.44 18.56
C GLN A 92 6.21 -2.49 18.90
N HIS A 93 7.08 -2.44 17.89
CA HIS A 93 8.50 -2.55 18.14
C HIS A 93 9.06 -1.29 18.84
N PRO A 94 9.95 -1.40 19.84
CA PRO A 94 10.44 -0.23 20.59
C PRO A 94 11.29 0.74 19.76
N ARG A 95 11.89 0.28 18.66
CA ARG A 95 12.70 1.09 17.73
C ARG A 95 11.88 1.63 16.54
N ARG A 96 10.57 1.87 16.71
CA ARG A 96 9.67 2.31 15.64
C ARG A 96 10.25 3.46 14.81
N ARG A 97 10.83 4.48 15.44
CA ARG A 97 11.34 5.65 14.73
C ARG A 97 12.45 5.29 13.72
N SER A 98 13.41 4.42 14.08
CA SER A 98 14.46 3.97 13.16
C SER A 98 13.90 3.07 12.05
N ILE A 99 12.93 2.21 12.38
CA ILE A 99 12.23 1.39 11.40
C ILE A 99 11.49 2.26 10.39
N VAL A 100 10.79 3.29 10.86
CA VAL A 100 10.06 4.23 9.98
C VAL A 100 11.02 5.02 9.08
N HIS A 101 12.21 5.37 9.56
CA HIS A 101 13.25 5.97 8.72
C HIS A 101 13.66 5.01 7.60
N GLU A 102 13.99 3.77 7.93
CA GLU A 102 14.35 2.72 6.95
C GLU A 102 13.18 2.41 5.99
N MET A 103 11.93 2.46 6.46
CA MET A 103 10.74 2.38 5.59
C MET A 103 10.73 3.50 4.55
N GLY A 104 11.14 4.72 4.91
CA GLY A 104 11.28 5.84 3.99
C GLY A 104 12.32 5.56 2.91
N GLU A 105 13.49 5.02 3.29
CA GLU A 105 14.54 4.62 2.34
C GLU A 105 14.03 3.58 1.34
N TYR A 106 13.34 2.53 1.80
CA TYR A 106 12.75 1.53 0.91
C TYR A 106 11.61 2.07 0.05
N ALA A 107 10.79 2.96 0.57
CA ALA A 107 9.75 3.63 -0.23
C ALA A 107 10.36 4.43 -1.38
N ALA A 108 11.46 5.15 -1.15
CA ALA A 108 12.19 5.86 -2.20
C ALA A 108 12.75 4.90 -3.26
N ILE A 109 13.29 3.74 -2.85
CA ILE A 109 13.78 2.71 -3.77
C ILE A 109 12.61 2.14 -4.59
N ILE A 110 11.49 1.80 -3.98
CA ILE A 110 10.28 1.32 -4.68
C ILE A 110 9.82 2.35 -5.72
N ASN A 111 9.74 3.61 -5.32
CA ASN A 111 9.31 4.71 -6.19
C ASN A 111 10.34 5.08 -7.29
N SER A 112 11.58 4.59 -7.20
CA SER A 112 12.56 4.71 -8.28
C SER A 112 12.32 3.71 -9.43
N ILE A 113 11.47 2.71 -9.25
CA ILE A 113 11.10 1.73 -10.26
C ILE A 113 10.07 2.37 -11.20
N HIS A 114 10.53 2.78 -12.38
CA HIS A 114 9.67 3.37 -13.40
C HIS A 114 8.70 2.33 -13.95
N THR A 115 7.48 2.76 -14.21
CA THR A 115 6.40 1.97 -14.80
C THR A 115 5.71 2.77 -15.90
N GLU A 116 4.96 2.09 -16.77
CA GLU A 116 4.14 2.73 -17.81
C GLU A 116 2.65 2.47 -17.53
N GLY A 117 1.84 3.53 -17.54
CA GLY A 117 0.41 3.47 -17.24
C GLY A 117 0.08 3.84 -15.80
N PHE A 118 -1.21 3.95 -15.49
CA PHE A 118 -1.75 4.36 -14.18
C PHE A 118 -2.62 3.25 -13.57
N GLY A 119 -2.66 3.22 -12.23
CA GLY A 119 -3.52 2.33 -11.46
C GLY A 119 -3.03 0.88 -11.47
N THR A 120 -3.95 -0.06 -11.59
CA THR A 120 -3.68 -1.50 -11.55
C THR A 120 -3.34 -2.08 -12.94
N ASN A 121 -3.62 -1.33 -14.02
CA ASN A 121 -3.37 -1.73 -15.40
C ASN A 121 -2.17 -0.97 -15.99
N PHE A 122 -0.98 -1.36 -15.58
CA PHE A 122 0.29 -0.81 -16.04
C PHE A 122 1.17 -1.91 -16.69
N ASP A 123 2.40 -1.65 -17.05
CA ASP A 123 3.28 -2.51 -17.83
C ASP A 123 3.77 -3.81 -17.17
N TRP A 124 3.25 -4.18 -16.00
CA TRP A 124 3.52 -5.48 -15.37
C TRP A 124 3.00 -6.67 -16.22
N THR A 125 2.12 -6.42 -17.17
CA THR A 125 1.59 -7.41 -18.09
C THR A 125 1.77 -6.99 -19.54
N ASN A 126 2.36 -7.85 -20.34
CA ASN A 126 2.56 -7.60 -21.77
C ASN A 126 1.27 -7.76 -22.62
N ASN A 127 0.16 -8.21 -22.03
CA ASN A 127 -1.07 -8.60 -22.73
C ASN A 127 -2.27 -7.69 -22.46
N GLY A 128 -2.12 -6.60 -21.73
CA GLY A 128 -3.19 -5.68 -21.34
C GLY A 128 -3.07 -4.31 -22.00
N LYS A 129 -4.20 -3.64 -22.27
CA LYS A 129 -4.17 -2.20 -22.51
C LYS A 129 -3.77 -1.53 -21.18
N GLN A 130 -2.65 -0.85 -21.20
CA GLN A 130 -2.25 0.03 -20.10
C GLN A 130 -3.25 1.18 -20.01
N ASN A 131 -3.50 1.66 -18.80
CA ASN A 131 -4.21 2.90 -18.61
C ASN A 131 -3.20 4.06 -18.71
N ASP A 132 -3.20 4.75 -19.83
CA ASP A 132 -2.28 5.84 -20.14
C ASP A 132 -2.82 7.23 -19.76
N SER A 133 -4.01 7.30 -19.15
CA SER A 133 -4.69 8.54 -18.80
C SER A 133 -4.80 8.72 -17.29
N TRP A 134 -4.25 9.83 -16.79
CA TRP A 134 -4.42 10.29 -15.41
C TRP A 134 -5.89 10.52 -15.07
N ASP A 135 -6.64 11.18 -15.97
CA ASP A 135 -8.07 11.46 -15.77
C ASP A 135 -8.90 10.18 -15.70
N HIS A 136 -8.56 9.18 -16.54
CA HIS A 136 -9.20 7.87 -16.47
C HIS A 136 -8.91 7.17 -15.14
N TYR A 137 -7.65 7.20 -14.67
CA TYR A 137 -7.27 6.65 -13.38
C TYR A 137 -8.04 7.30 -12.23
N LEU A 138 -8.09 8.65 -12.20
CA LEU A 138 -8.82 9.38 -11.15
C LEU A 138 -10.32 9.06 -11.13
N ARG A 139 -10.94 8.93 -12.31
CA ARG A 139 -12.37 8.67 -12.43
C ARG A 139 -12.74 7.22 -12.10
N ASP A 140 -12.04 6.26 -12.70
CA ASP A 140 -12.52 4.88 -12.78
C ASP A 140 -11.86 3.94 -11.76
N GLU A 141 -10.60 4.17 -11.39
CA GLU A 141 -9.91 3.34 -10.39
C GLU A 141 -9.81 4.04 -9.02
N PHE A 142 -9.43 5.31 -9.00
CA PHE A 142 -9.37 6.08 -7.76
C PHE A 142 -10.75 6.52 -7.27
N GLU A 143 -11.76 6.56 -8.14
CA GLU A 143 -13.13 6.97 -7.86
C GLU A 143 -13.19 8.36 -7.17
N LEU A 144 -12.48 9.35 -7.73
CA LEU A 144 -12.32 10.69 -7.12
C LEU A 144 -13.66 11.32 -6.70
N GLU A 145 -14.65 11.34 -7.60
CA GLU A 145 -15.97 11.94 -7.32
C GLU A 145 -16.68 11.24 -6.15
N LYS A 146 -16.64 9.91 -6.10
CA LYS A 146 -17.21 9.12 -4.99
C LYS A 146 -16.51 9.43 -3.67
N ARG A 147 -15.17 9.54 -3.67
CA ARG A 147 -14.41 9.89 -2.46
C ARG A 147 -14.77 11.27 -1.94
N LEU A 148 -14.86 12.25 -2.82
CA LEU A 148 -15.32 13.61 -2.47
C LEU A 148 -16.74 13.61 -1.92
N GLN A 149 -17.66 12.84 -2.53
CA GLN A 149 -19.02 12.69 -2.05
C GLN A 149 -19.08 12.06 -0.64
N ILE A 150 -18.26 11.02 -0.36
CA ILE A 150 -18.17 10.41 0.96
C ILE A 150 -17.74 11.44 2.00
N LEU A 151 -16.69 12.21 1.72
CA LEU A 151 -16.20 13.26 2.61
C LEU A 151 -17.27 14.32 2.90
N SER A 152 -17.97 14.77 1.88
CA SER A 152 -19.03 15.79 1.97
C SER A 152 -20.27 15.26 2.71
N THR A 153 -20.79 14.10 2.32
CA THR A 153 -22.00 13.50 2.90
C THR A 153 -21.83 13.23 4.40
N ASN A 154 -20.63 12.78 4.82
CA ASN A 154 -20.31 12.54 6.22
C ASN A 154 -19.82 13.80 6.96
N ARG A 155 -19.86 14.98 6.33
CA ARG A 155 -19.44 16.27 6.90
C ARG A 155 -18.01 16.25 7.46
N MET A 156 -17.14 15.48 6.80
CA MET A 156 -15.74 15.34 7.21
C MET A 156 -14.92 16.59 6.90
N ILE A 157 -15.28 17.31 5.84
CA ILE A 157 -14.65 18.55 5.41
C ILE A 157 -15.71 19.58 5.02
N SER A 158 -15.34 20.85 5.01
CA SER A 158 -16.21 21.96 4.58
C SER A 158 -16.25 22.06 3.04
N GLU A 159 -17.24 22.80 2.51
CA GLU A 159 -17.32 23.08 1.07
C GLU A 159 -16.08 23.84 0.54
N ALA A 160 -15.50 24.72 1.35
CA ALA A 160 -14.28 25.45 0.97
C ALA A 160 -13.08 24.49 0.84
N GLN A 161 -12.94 23.55 1.78
CA GLN A 161 -11.90 22.51 1.75
C GLN A 161 -12.10 21.55 0.58
N LEU A 162 -13.35 21.19 0.27
CA LEU A 162 -13.69 20.37 -0.90
C LEU A 162 -13.25 21.04 -2.21
N LYS A 163 -13.55 22.32 -2.37
CA LYS A 163 -13.10 23.12 -3.54
C LYS A 163 -11.60 23.20 -3.66
N GLU A 164 -10.91 23.35 -2.53
CA GLU A 164 -9.45 23.38 -2.50
C GLU A 164 -8.85 22.03 -2.92
N LEU A 165 -9.39 20.91 -2.46
CA LEU A 165 -8.95 19.58 -2.91
C LEU A 165 -9.09 19.41 -4.42
N LEU A 166 -10.23 19.81 -4.99
CA LEU A 166 -10.46 19.77 -6.43
C LEU A 166 -9.45 20.63 -7.17
N ARG A 167 -9.22 21.88 -6.71
CA ARG A 167 -8.24 22.78 -7.32
C ARG A 167 -6.83 22.17 -7.34
N ILE A 168 -6.39 21.56 -6.24
CA ILE A 168 -5.08 20.91 -6.16
C ILE A 168 -4.96 19.76 -7.17
N ILE A 169 -6.00 18.93 -7.30
CA ILE A 169 -5.98 17.81 -8.25
C ILE A 169 -6.01 18.32 -9.70
N ASP A 170 -6.80 19.34 -10.01
CA ASP A 170 -6.93 19.91 -11.35
C ASP A 170 -5.65 20.64 -11.81
N GLU A 171 -4.86 21.16 -10.87
CA GLU A 171 -3.58 21.84 -11.18
C GLU A 171 -2.44 20.86 -11.50
N VAL A 172 -2.64 19.56 -11.36
CA VAL A 172 -1.64 18.56 -11.73
C VAL A 172 -1.34 18.62 -13.22
N GLN A 173 -0.09 18.95 -13.56
CA GLN A 173 0.36 19.05 -14.95
C GLN A 173 0.58 17.66 -15.57
N THR A 174 -0.43 17.10 -16.17
CA THR A 174 -0.43 15.72 -16.70
C THR A 174 0.71 15.44 -17.68
N SER A 175 1.14 16.44 -18.46
CA SER A 175 2.26 16.31 -19.42
C SER A 175 3.64 16.10 -18.77
N LYS A 176 3.76 16.33 -17.47
CA LYS A 176 5.00 16.16 -16.70
C LYS A 176 4.98 14.94 -15.78
N LEU A 177 3.85 14.26 -15.70
CA LEU A 177 3.73 13.09 -14.84
C LEU A 177 4.65 11.96 -15.30
N LYS A 178 5.40 11.45 -14.34
CA LYS A 178 6.14 10.20 -14.49
C LYS A 178 5.53 9.18 -13.53
N THR A 179 5.23 8.02 -14.04
CA THR A 179 4.69 6.94 -13.23
C THR A 179 5.80 6.06 -12.68
N SER A 180 5.60 5.61 -11.47
CA SER A 180 6.49 4.72 -10.75
C SER A 180 5.68 3.66 -10.01
N LEU A 181 6.33 2.56 -9.67
CA LEU A 181 5.75 1.58 -8.79
C LEU A 181 5.53 2.19 -7.40
N ASN A 182 4.32 2.03 -6.88
CA ASN A 182 3.98 2.36 -5.50
C ASN A 182 3.49 1.08 -4.82
N HIS A 183 3.93 0.85 -3.60
CA HIS A 183 3.43 -0.25 -2.78
C HIS A 183 2.00 0.02 -2.32
N SER A 184 1.69 1.28 -2.07
CA SER A 184 0.37 1.79 -1.65
C SER A 184 -0.09 1.34 -0.26
N ASP A 185 0.76 0.67 0.52
CA ASP A 185 0.49 0.31 1.91
C ASP A 185 1.79 0.09 2.71
N VAL A 186 2.83 0.93 2.47
CA VAL A 186 4.07 0.91 3.27
C VAL A 186 3.77 1.45 4.66
N ARG A 187 3.30 0.56 5.54
CA ARG A 187 2.95 0.87 6.93
C ARG A 187 3.53 -0.18 7.87
N LEU A 188 3.76 0.20 9.13
CA LEU A 188 4.37 -0.68 10.14
C LEU A 188 3.74 -2.08 10.25
N LYS A 189 2.44 -2.21 9.99
CA LYS A 189 1.74 -3.51 9.95
C LYS A 189 2.21 -4.45 8.84
N ASN A 190 2.77 -3.88 7.77
CA ASN A 190 3.27 -4.59 6.59
C ASN A 190 4.81 -4.68 6.55
N VAL A 191 5.44 -4.37 7.68
CA VAL A 191 6.90 -4.46 7.85
C VAL A 191 7.22 -5.54 8.87
N ILE A 192 8.01 -6.53 8.44
CA ILE A 192 8.56 -7.57 9.32
C ILE A 192 9.98 -7.17 9.68
N VAL A 193 10.26 -7.15 10.98
CA VAL A 193 11.59 -6.83 11.51
C VAL A 193 12.17 -8.01 12.28
N ASP A 194 13.48 -8.11 12.29
CA ASP A 194 14.21 -9.06 13.14
C ASP A 194 14.26 -8.58 14.61
N ASP A 195 14.90 -9.36 15.48
CA ASP A 195 15.04 -9.03 16.90
C ASP A 195 15.87 -7.76 17.15
N GLY A 196 16.71 -7.35 16.19
CA GLY A 196 17.48 -6.11 16.20
C GLY A 196 16.68 -4.89 15.77
N GLY A 197 15.54 -5.10 15.12
CA GLY A 197 14.68 -4.06 14.54
C GLY A 197 15.10 -3.64 13.14
N ASP A 198 15.93 -4.42 12.45
CA ASP A 198 16.24 -4.21 11.04
C ASP A 198 15.13 -4.82 10.16
N ILE A 199 14.78 -4.17 9.06
CA ILE A 199 13.68 -4.61 8.21
C ILE A 199 14.06 -5.89 7.46
N ALA A 200 13.42 -7.00 7.83
CA ALA A 200 13.60 -8.30 7.19
C ALA A 200 12.73 -8.48 5.94
N ALA A 201 11.55 -7.83 5.88
CA ALA A 201 10.72 -7.78 4.69
C ALA A 201 9.63 -6.71 4.75
N ILE A 202 9.29 -6.16 3.58
CA ILE A 202 8.04 -5.45 3.30
C ILE A 202 7.09 -6.43 2.62
N VAL A 203 5.90 -6.61 3.19
CA VAL A 203 4.90 -7.62 2.78
C VAL A 203 3.61 -6.95 2.31
N ASP A 204 2.70 -7.74 1.72
CA ASP A 204 1.35 -7.29 1.32
C ASP A 204 1.34 -6.31 0.14
N TRP A 205 1.89 -6.76 -0.99
CA TRP A 205 2.00 -6.00 -2.24
C TRP A 205 0.72 -6.00 -3.08
N GLU A 206 -0.41 -6.50 -2.54
CA GLU A 206 -1.64 -6.64 -3.33
C GLU A 206 -2.23 -5.32 -3.82
N ASP A 207 -2.03 -4.24 -3.05
CA ASP A 207 -2.51 -2.90 -3.36
C ASP A 207 -1.54 -2.08 -4.23
N CYS A 208 -0.43 -2.68 -4.69
CA CYS A 208 0.56 -1.99 -5.50
C CYS A 208 -0.05 -1.46 -6.81
N VAL A 209 0.32 -0.25 -7.16
CA VAL A 209 -0.15 0.45 -8.37
C VAL A 209 1.00 1.20 -9.03
N SER A 210 0.79 1.52 -10.30
CA SER A 210 1.59 2.51 -11.02
C SER A 210 0.90 3.87 -10.90
N THR A 211 1.57 4.85 -10.31
CA THR A 211 1.06 6.22 -10.22
C THR A 211 2.19 7.19 -9.93
N ILE A 212 1.86 8.45 -9.69
CA ILE A 212 2.86 9.47 -9.36
C ILE A 212 3.50 9.19 -8.00
N ALA A 213 4.79 9.42 -7.90
CA ALA A 213 5.57 9.29 -6.68
C ALA A 213 6.55 10.48 -6.56
N PRO A 214 6.83 10.92 -5.35
CA PRO A 214 6.52 10.33 -4.04
C PRO A 214 5.11 10.61 -3.49
N GLU A 215 4.33 11.50 -4.10
CA GLU A 215 3.11 12.06 -3.51
C GLU A 215 2.10 10.99 -3.09
N TRP A 216 1.90 9.97 -3.93
CA TRP A 216 0.97 8.88 -3.62
C TRP A 216 1.46 8.02 -2.44
N GLU A 217 2.68 7.49 -2.52
CA GLU A 217 3.22 6.60 -1.48
C GLU A 217 3.30 7.30 -0.13
N VAL A 218 3.87 8.52 -0.11
CA VAL A 218 3.99 9.32 1.11
C VAL A 218 2.62 9.60 1.73
N SER A 219 1.61 9.93 0.90
CA SER A 219 0.26 10.24 1.39
C SER A 219 -0.35 9.11 2.22
N ILE A 220 -0.04 7.86 1.86
CA ILE A 220 -0.55 6.66 2.54
C ILE A 220 0.35 6.30 3.73
N ALA A 221 1.65 6.32 3.54
CA ALA A 221 2.61 5.96 4.58
C ALA A 221 2.47 6.83 5.85
N LEU A 222 2.11 8.11 5.69
CA LEU A 222 1.98 9.04 6.81
C LEU A 222 0.69 8.88 7.63
N HIS A 223 -0.27 8.03 7.25
CA HIS A 223 -1.59 7.95 7.90
C HIS A 223 -1.54 7.62 9.39
N ASP A 224 -0.70 6.68 9.79
CA ASP A 224 -0.70 6.12 11.15
C ASP A 224 0.56 6.49 11.95
N LEU A 225 1.33 7.48 11.47
CA LEU A 225 2.57 7.92 12.08
C LEU A 225 2.35 9.14 13.00
N SER A 226 3.09 9.19 14.12
CA SER A 226 3.23 10.39 14.92
C SER A 226 4.04 11.45 14.18
N ILE A 227 4.05 12.69 14.68
CA ILE A 227 4.81 13.80 14.05
C ILE A 227 6.29 13.44 13.90
N ASP A 228 6.91 12.91 14.95
CA ASP A 228 8.33 12.52 14.92
C ASP A 228 8.60 11.36 13.96
N GLU A 229 7.65 10.43 13.82
CA GLU A 229 7.73 9.33 12.88
C GLU A 229 7.55 9.80 11.44
N LYS A 230 6.63 10.75 11.18
CA LYS A 230 6.49 11.38 9.86
C LYS A 230 7.79 12.03 9.42
N GLN A 231 8.43 12.79 10.32
CA GLN A 231 9.73 13.39 10.04
C GLN A 231 10.78 12.31 9.74
N ALA A 232 10.84 11.24 10.53
CA ALA A 232 11.77 10.14 10.31
C ALA A 232 11.55 9.46 8.95
N PHE A 233 10.30 9.27 8.53
CA PHE A 233 9.97 8.71 7.22
C PHE A 233 10.45 9.63 6.08
N MET A 234 10.17 10.93 6.19
CA MET A 234 10.57 11.93 5.18
C MET A 234 12.09 12.05 5.09
N ASP A 235 12.80 12.03 6.24
CA ASP A 235 14.27 12.02 6.29
C ASP A 235 14.84 10.77 5.60
N GLY A 236 14.26 9.58 5.87
CA GLY A 236 14.65 8.33 5.23
C GLY A 236 14.36 8.31 3.72
N TYR A 237 13.24 8.89 3.32
CA TYR A 237 12.90 9.03 1.89
C TYR A 237 13.90 9.94 1.14
N GLY A 238 14.55 10.85 1.84
CA GLY A 238 15.59 11.71 1.28
C GLY A 238 15.07 12.92 0.51
N LEU A 239 13.85 13.39 0.79
CA LEU A 239 13.30 14.61 0.20
C LEU A 239 13.90 15.86 0.87
N SER A 240 14.31 16.82 0.06
CA SER A 240 14.69 18.15 0.55
C SER A 240 13.45 18.93 1.02
N ILE A 241 13.66 19.90 1.91
CA ILE A 241 12.58 20.78 2.40
C ILE A 241 11.83 21.42 1.23
N GLN A 242 12.55 21.91 0.21
CA GLN A 242 11.94 22.52 -0.96
C GLN A 242 11.02 21.53 -1.72
N GLN A 243 11.47 20.28 -1.91
CA GLN A 243 10.65 19.24 -2.55
C GLN A 243 9.41 18.93 -1.72
N ILE A 244 9.55 18.85 -0.39
CA ILE A 244 8.42 18.62 0.52
C ILE A 244 7.40 19.76 0.38
N GLU A 245 7.84 21.03 0.39
CA GLU A 245 6.96 22.19 0.24
C GLU A 245 6.20 22.19 -1.10
N GLU A 246 6.89 21.85 -2.19
CA GLU A 246 6.29 21.76 -3.53
C GLU A 246 5.23 20.64 -3.65
N MET A 247 5.46 19.49 -3.01
CA MET A 247 4.57 18.30 -3.08
C MET A 247 3.49 18.29 -2.00
N ALA A 248 3.69 19.02 -0.90
CA ALA A 248 2.81 19.00 0.26
C ALA A 248 1.31 19.17 -0.06
N PRO A 249 0.89 20.07 -0.96
CA PRO A 249 -0.53 20.19 -1.29
C PRO A 249 -1.13 18.89 -1.83
N LEU A 250 -0.42 18.22 -2.74
CA LEU A 250 -0.90 17.01 -3.39
C LEU A 250 -0.82 15.80 -2.44
N ILE A 251 0.25 15.68 -1.63
CA ILE A 251 0.36 14.68 -0.57
C ILE A 251 -0.83 14.79 0.40
N LYS A 252 -1.16 16.02 0.84
CA LYS A 252 -2.31 16.27 1.71
C LYS A 252 -3.63 15.91 1.05
N ALA A 253 -3.82 16.28 -0.21
CA ALA A 253 -5.04 15.95 -0.94
C ALA A 253 -5.25 14.44 -1.02
N PHE A 254 -4.25 13.67 -1.41
CA PHE A 254 -4.33 12.21 -1.42
C PHE A 254 -4.50 11.61 -0.02
N ASN A 255 -3.80 12.14 0.98
CA ASN A 255 -3.95 11.69 2.36
C ASN A 255 -5.41 11.81 2.82
N ILE A 256 -6.05 12.95 2.57
CA ILE A 256 -7.46 13.20 2.92
C ILE A 256 -8.40 12.27 2.14
N LEU A 257 -8.21 12.16 0.82
CA LEU A 257 -9.05 11.33 -0.05
C LEU A 257 -8.93 9.84 0.28
N ASN A 258 -7.77 9.38 0.73
CA ASN A 258 -7.53 7.99 1.10
C ASN A 258 -8.21 7.56 2.42
N TYR A 259 -8.75 8.49 3.22
CA TYR A 259 -9.64 8.13 4.33
C TYR A 259 -11.05 7.72 3.89
N SER A 260 -11.49 8.09 2.67
CA SER A 260 -12.88 7.88 2.21
C SER A 260 -13.37 6.44 2.34
N PRO A 261 -12.61 5.38 1.96
CA PRO A 261 -13.08 4.01 2.14
C PRO A 261 -13.26 3.60 3.60
N THR A 262 -12.49 4.17 4.51
CA THR A 262 -12.64 3.91 5.95
C THR A 262 -13.83 4.67 6.52
N ILE A 263 -14.07 5.90 6.09
CA ILE A 263 -15.25 6.69 6.44
C ILE A 263 -16.52 5.98 5.97
N GLU A 264 -16.56 5.50 4.73
CA GLU A 264 -17.70 4.77 4.16
C GLU A 264 -18.05 3.54 5.01
N ARG A 265 -17.03 2.70 5.36
CA ARG A 265 -17.23 1.53 6.22
C ARG A 265 -17.68 1.90 7.63
N ALA A 266 -17.05 2.88 8.25
CA ALA A 266 -17.41 3.33 9.60
C ALA A 266 -18.83 3.93 9.65
N SER A 267 -19.19 4.71 8.64
CA SER A 267 -20.54 5.28 8.49
C SER A 267 -21.59 4.18 8.33
N ALA A 268 -21.35 3.20 7.46
CA ALA A 268 -22.24 2.06 7.26
C ALA A 268 -22.41 1.20 8.52
N ALA A 269 -21.36 1.09 9.34
CA ALA A 269 -21.37 0.36 10.61
C ALA A 269 -21.90 1.18 11.79
N GLY A 270 -22.18 2.49 11.64
CA GLY A 270 -22.55 3.39 12.72
C GLY A 270 -21.40 3.65 13.73
N ASP A 271 -20.15 3.43 13.35
CA ASP A 271 -18.97 3.60 14.22
C ASP A 271 -18.59 5.07 14.37
N GLN A 272 -19.31 5.75 15.28
CA GLN A 272 -19.11 7.16 15.58
C GLN A 272 -17.71 7.46 16.18
N LYS A 273 -17.10 6.49 16.86
CA LYS A 273 -15.76 6.66 17.42
C LYS A 273 -14.73 6.81 16.29
N THR A 274 -14.69 5.87 15.37
CA THR A 274 -13.79 5.92 14.20
C THR A 274 -14.04 7.17 13.36
N LEU A 275 -15.30 7.55 13.13
CA LEU A 275 -15.63 8.78 12.40
C LEU A 275 -15.09 10.04 13.10
N GLY A 276 -15.24 10.11 14.43
CA GLY A 276 -14.71 11.22 15.24
C GLY A 276 -13.18 11.30 15.20
N GLU A 277 -12.49 10.17 15.31
CA GLU A 277 -11.02 10.10 15.21
C GLU A 277 -10.52 10.56 13.85
N ILE A 278 -11.17 10.11 12.76
CA ILE A 278 -10.83 10.55 11.39
C ILE A 278 -11.11 12.06 11.24
N LYS A 279 -12.23 12.56 11.73
CA LYS A 279 -12.55 13.99 11.65
C LYS A 279 -11.47 14.86 12.31
N LEU A 280 -10.99 14.48 13.50
CA LEU A 280 -9.89 15.19 14.17
C LEU A 280 -8.59 15.17 13.33
N ARG A 281 -8.27 14.03 12.70
CA ARG A 281 -7.10 13.93 11.81
C ARG A 281 -7.25 14.82 10.59
N LEU A 282 -8.42 14.83 9.95
CA LEU A 282 -8.68 15.66 8.78
C LEU A 282 -8.67 17.15 9.13
N ASP A 283 -9.22 17.57 10.26
CA ASP A 283 -9.11 18.94 10.73
C ASP A 283 -7.64 19.33 10.91
N GLY A 284 -6.82 18.45 11.49
CA GLY A 284 -5.38 18.63 11.58
C GLY A 284 -4.69 18.72 10.21
N CYS A 285 -5.14 18.00 9.18
CA CYS A 285 -4.56 18.08 7.82
C CYS A 285 -4.75 19.43 7.13
N PHE A 286 -5.75 20.22 7.50
CA PHE A 286 -5.95 21.59 6.98
C PHE A 286 -5.24 22.65 7.82
N ASP A 287 -4.77 22.29 9.02
CA ASP A 287 -3.99 23.17 9.87
C ASP A 287 -2.49 23.10 9.52
N LEU A 288 -1.74 24.14 9.87
CA LEU A 288 -0.32 24.35 9.49
C LEU A 288 0.65 23.23 9.92
N TYR A 289 0.25 22.34 10.83
CA TYR A 289 1.12 21.31 11.43
C TYR A 289 0.93 19.91 10.83
N SER A 290 0.25 19.81 9.72
CA SER A 290 -0.17 18.52 9.18
C SER A 290 0.48 18.21 7.84
N LEU A 291 1.70 17.81 7.90
CA LEU A 291 2.25 16.82 7.00
C LEU A 291 2.47 15.54 7.76
#